data_f930c39b0df59a0c060f76b5524c28c5
#
_entry.id   f930c39b0df59a0c060f76b5524c28c5
#
_cell.length_a   1.000
_cell.length_b   1.000
_cell.length_c   1.000
_cell.angle_alpha   90.00
_cell.angle_beta   90.00
_cell.angle_gamma   90.00
#
_symmetry.space_group_name_H-M   'P 1'
#
loop_
_entity.id
_entity.type
_entity.pdbx_description
1 polymer ?
#
loop_
_entity_poly.entity_id
_entity_poly.type
_entity_poly.pdbx_seq_one_letter_code
_entity_poly.pdbx_strand_id
1 'polypeptide(L)'
;MIDARLWTDWSAAAAVPAYALHSVTGIAGGLGYAALTGLIAHHRAAAPGRVVTALAACGQRSLTCYLLQSVAFVAIFVPYTGALGGRLGDAGASAVAVGVWLATVLLADGMRRRGRRGPAETLLRRLSYRPVRPRPQT
;
A
#
# COMPACT_ATOMS: atom_id res chain seq x y z
N MET A 1 -21.30 -8.63 -16.75
CA MET A 1 -21.82 -9.46 -15.64
C MET A 1 -21.15 -10.81 -15.81
N ILE A 2 -19.96 -11.00 -15.23
CA ILE A 2 -19.27 -12.28 -15.26
C ILE A 2 -20.02 -13.16 -14.27
N ASP A 3 -20.56 -14.23 -14.79
CA ASP A 3 -21.50 -15.10 -14.09
C ASP A 3 -20.80 -15.70 -12.86
N ALA A 4 -21.23 -15.32 -11.67
CA ALA A 4 -20.74 -15.88 -10.40
C ALA A 4 -20.99 -17.41 -10.30
N ARG A 5 -21.70 -17.99 -11.28
CA ARG A 5 -21.96 -19.41 -11.36
C ARG A 5 -20.76 -20.24 -11.78
N LEU A 6 -19.74 -19.66 -12.39
CA LEU A 6 -18.50 -20.38 -12.74
C LEU A 6 -17.67 -20.81 -11.51
N TRP A 7 -17.98 -20.30 -10.33
CA TRP A 7 -17.28 -20.64 -9.10
C TRP A 7 -17.95 -21.76 -8.29
N THR A 8 -19.18 -22.13 -8.61
CA THR A 8 -19.95 -23.12 -7.83
C THR A 8 -19.74 -24.57 -8.26
N ASP A 9 -19.15 -24.81 -9.44
CA ASP A 9 -18.96 -26.16 -9.98
C ASP A 9 -17.55 -26.73 -9.81
N TRP A 10 -16.65 -26.00 -9.15
CA TRP A 10 -15.34 -26.54 -8.82
C TRP A 10 -15.47 -27.47 -7.62
N SER A 11 -15.26 -28.75 -7.83
CA SER A 11 -15.19 -29.70 -6.72
C SER A 11 -14.17 -29.22 -5.70
N ALA A 12 -14.43 -29.36 -4.40
CA ALA A 12 -13.53 -28.96 -3.34
C ALA A 12 -12.09 -29.48 -3.52
N ALA A 13 -11.97 -30.64 -4.21
CA ALA A 13 -10.69 -31.24 -4.59
C ALA A 13 -9.87 -30.38 -5.59
N ALA A 14 -10.53 -29.61 -6.47
CA ALA A 14 -9.85 -28.74 -7.42
C ALA A 14 -9.58 -27.33 -6.84
N ALA A 15 -10.40 -26.88 -5.90
CA ALA A 15 -10.26 -25.57 -5.27
C ALA A 15 -8.97 -25.46 -4.43
N VAL A 16 -8.61 -26.48 -3.68
CA VAL A 16 -7.42 -26.49 -2.82
C VAL A 16 -6.13 -26.33 -3.62
N PRO A 17 -5.83 -27.12 -4.67
CA PRO A 17 -4.61 -26.94 -5.44
C PRO A 17 -4.61 -25.63 -6.24
N ALA A 18 -5.75 -25.15 -6.72
CA ALA A 18 -5.84 -23.85 -7.38
C ALA A 18 -5.51 -22.69 -6.43
N TYR A 19 -6.01 -22.74 -5.21
CA TYR A 19 -5.69 -21.75 -4.18
C TYR A 19 -4.21 -21.82 -3.77
N ALA A 20 -3.66 -23.01 -3.59
CA ALA A 20 -2.25 -23.20 -3.28
C ALA A 20 -1.35 -22.67 -4.40
N LEU A 21 -1.66 -22.94 -5.66
CA LEU A 21 -0.94 -22.44 -6.81
C LEU A 21 -1.01 -20.91 -6.88
N HIS A 22 -2.19 -20.35 -6.69
CA HIS A 22 -2.38 -18.88 -6.64
C HIS A 22 -1.54 -18.24 -5.53
N SER A 23 -1.52 -18.85 -4.35
CA SER A 23 -0.73 -18.33 -3.21
C SER A 23 0.77 -18.40 -3.49
N VAL A 24 1.27 -19.51 -4.00
CA VAL A 24 2.69 -19.70 -4.33
C VAL A 24 3.13 -18.72 -5.43
N THR A 25 2.33 -18.59 -6.49
CA THR A 25 2.64 -17.63 -7.58
C THR A 25 2.58 -16.20 -7.11
N GLY A 26 1.65 -15.87 -6.20
CA GLY A 26 1.56 -14.56 -5.57
C GLY A 26 2.80 -14.21 -4.74
N ILE A 27 3.28 -15.15 -3.92
CA ILE A 27 4.51 -14.99 -3.13
C ILE A 27 5.73 -14.84 -4.05
N ALA A 28 5.88 -15.72 -5.04
CA ALA A 28 6.97 -15.67 -6.00
C ALA A 28 6.97 -14.35 -6.79
N GLY A 29 5.80 -13.89 -7.23
CA GLY A 29 5.62 -12.60 -7.89
C GLY A 29 6.01 -11.42 -6.99
N GLY A 30 5.60 -11.46 -5.72
CA GLY A 30 5.96 -10.45 -4.72
C GLY A 30 7.48 -10.37 -4.49
N LEU A 31 8.14 -11.52 -4.34
CA LEU A 31 9.59 -11.58 -4.20
C LEU A 31 10.32 -11.09 -5.47
N GLY A 32 9.83 -11.47 -6.64
CA GLY A 32 10.36 -11.01 -7.93
C GLY A 32 10.24 -9.49 -8.07
N TYR A 33 9.09 -8.94 -7.70
CA TYR A 33 8.87 -7.49 -7.70
C TYR A 33 9.79 -6.76 -6.69
N ALA A 34 9.97 -7.31 -5.50
CA ALA A 34 10.88 -6.75 -4.50
C ALA A 34 12.34 -6.77 -4.98
N ALA A 35 12.79 -7.88 -5.60
CA ALA A 35 14.12 -7.99 -6.18
C ALA A 35 14.33 -6.98 -7.32
N LEU A 36 13.36 -6.84 -8.22
CA LEU A 36 13.42 -5.90 -9.33
C LEU A 36 13.49 -4.44 -8.85
N THR A 37 12.66 -4.08 -7.87
CA THR A 37 12.70 -2.73 -7.29
C THR A 37 14.00 -2.47 -6.54
N GLY A 38 14.56 -3.45 -5.85
CA GLY A 38 15.87 -3.37 -5.21
C GLY A 38 17.00 -3.16 -6.23
N LEU A 39 16.97 -3.87 -7.34
CA LEU A 39 17.94 -3.75 -8.43
C LEU A 39 17.86 -2.36 -9.09
N ILE A 40 16.66 -1.88 -9.40
CA ILE A 40 16.45 -0.53 -9.94
C ILE A 40 16.94 0.54 -8.96
N ALA A 41 16.66 0.38 -7.67
CA ALA A 41 17.12 1.30 -6.64
C ALA A 41 18.64 1.33 -6.55
N HIS A 42 19.30 0.17 -6.63
CA HIS A 42 20.76 0.05 -6.62
C HIS A 42 21.38 0.76 -7.83
N HIS A 43 20.89 0.48 -9.04
CA HIS A 43 21.41 1.10 -10.26
C HIS A 43 21.13 2.62 -10.35
N ARG A 44 20.09 3.10 -9.69
CA ARG A 44 19.70 4.52 -9.68
C ARG A 44 20.15 5.28 -8.43
N ALA A 45 20.92 4.64 -7.54
CA ALA A 45 21.33 5.22 -6.26
C ALA A 45 22.12 6.52 -6.41
N ALA A 46 22.94 6.65 -7.46
CA ALA A 46 23.78 7.82 -7.70
C ALA A 46 22.98 9.07 -8.14
N ALA A 47 21.85 8.89 -8.82
CA ALA A 47 20.99 9.99 -9.29
C ALA A 47 19.52 9.54 -9.37
N PRO A 48 18.81 9.48 -8.24
CA PRO A 48 17.43 9.04 -8.23
C PRO A 48 16.52 10.04 -8.94
N GLY A 49 15.83 9.59 -9.99
CA GLY A 49 14.83 10.39 -10.68
C GLY A 49 13.68 10.80 -9.76
N ARG A 50 12.91 11.81 -10.15
CA ARG A 50 11.78 12.33 -9.35
C ARG A 50 10.76 11.26 -8.96
N VAL A 51 10.46 10.33 -9.85
CA VAL A 51 9.53 9.22 -9.60
C VAL A 51 10.07 8.27 -8.52
N VAL A 52 11.32 7.84 -8.66
CA VAL A 52 11.97 6.96 -7.67
C VAL A 52 12.01 7.63 -6.30
N THR A 53 12.31 8.92 -6.27
CA THR A 53 12.34 9.69 -5.01
C THR A 53 10.94 9.82 -4.38
N ALA A 54 9.89 10.01 -5.18
CA ALA A 54 8.51 10.08 -4.69
C ALA A 54 8.03 8.71 -4.15
N LEU A 55 8.34 7.63 -4.85
CA LEU A 55 8.02 6.26 -4.40
C LEU A 55 8.78 5.90 -3.12
N ALA A 56 10.07 6.25 -3.04
CA ALA A 56 10.85 6.07 -1.81
C ALA A 56 10.28 6.89 -0.64
N ALA A 57 9.79 8.10 -0.89
CA ALA A 57 9.12 8.92 0.11
C ALA A 57 7.83 8.28 0.62
N CYS A 58 7.06 7.63 -0.26
CA CYS A 58 5.87 6.85 0.09
C CYS A 58 6.26 5.63 0.94
N GLY A 59 7.28 4.88 0.54
CA GLY A 59 7.79 3.73 1.30
C GLY A 59 8.27 4.10 2.71
N GLN A 60 8.97 5.22 2.86
CA GLN A 60 9.42 5.72 4.18
C GLN A 60 8.26 6.15 5.09
N ARG A 61 7.06 6.36 4.53
CA ARG A 61 5.84 6.79 5.23
C ARG A 61 4.72 5.77 5.02
N SER A 62 5.08 4.50 4.89
CA SER A 62 4.17 3.42 4.51
C SER A 62 2.95 3.32 5.42
N LEU A 63 3.12 3.47 6.74
CA LEU A 63 2.03 3.42 7.70
C LEU A 63 1.03 4.57 7.49
N THR A 64 1.53 5.80 7.33
CA THR A 64 0.70 6.97 7.03
C THR A 64 -0.02 6.80 5.70
N CYS A 65 0.69 6.37 4.66
CA CYS A 65 0.12 6.14 3.33
C CYS A 65 -0.96 5.06 3.36
N TYR A 66 -0.72 3.95 4.05
CA TYR A 66 -1.69 2.86 4.21
C TYR A 66 -2.96 3.33 4.92
N LEU A 67 -2.82 4.02 6.04
CA LEU A 67 -3.98 4.55 6.78
C LEU A 67 -4.77 5.56 5.95
N LEU A 68 -4.10 6.44 5.21
CA LEU A 68 -4.78 7.38 4.31
C LEU A 68 -5.56 6.68 3.21
N GLN A 69 -4.98 5.64 2.58
CA GLN A 69 -5.68 4.83 1.60
C GLN A 69 -6.89 4.12 2.20
N SER A 70 -6.73 3.52 3.37
CA SER A 70 -7.82 2.83 4.08
C SER A 70 -8.97 3.79 4.38
N VAL A 71 -8.67 4.98 4.91
CA VAL A 71 -9.70 6.01 5.17
C VAL A 71 -10.35 6.49 3.88
N ALA A 72 -9.57 6.71 2.82
CA ALA A 72 -10.09 7.14 1.53
C ALA A 72 -11.03 6.08 0.92
N PHE A 73 -10.65 4.80 0.96
CA PHE A 73 -11.51 3.71 0.46
C PHE A 73 -12.78 3.55 1.28
N VAL A 74 -12.70 3.63 2.60
CA VAL A 74 -13.88 3.62 3.46
C VAL A 74 -14.79 4.80 3.12
N ALA A 75 -14.23 6.02 2.99
CA ALA A 75 -15.00 7.20 2.67
C ALA A 75 -15.69 7.14 1.29
N ILE A 76 -15.05 6.51 0.31
CA ILE A 76 -15.56 6.47 -1.07
C ILE A 76 -16.53 5.31 -1.28
N PHE A 77 -16.24 4.13 -0.75
CA PHE A 77 -16.94 2.89 -1.11
C PHE A 77 -18.01 2.46 -0.11
N VAL A 78 -17.93 2.90 1.16
CA VAL A 78 -18.92 2.49 2.16
C VAL A 78 -20.26 3.19 1.89
N PRO A 79 -21.39 2.47 2.00
CA PRO A 79 -22.73 2.98 1.68
C PRO A 79 -23.15 4.23 2.46
N TYR A 80 -22.65 4.40 3.68
CA TYR A 80 -22.98 5.52 4.55
C TYR A 80 -22.17 6.81 4.30
N THR A 81 -21.14 6.74 3.46
CA THR A 81 -20.27 7.90 3.17
C THR A 81 -20.35 8.33 1.72
N GLY A 82 -19.82 7.58 0.78
CA GLY A 82 -19.81 7.94 -0.64
C GLY A 82 -20.74 7.09 -1.51
N ALA A 83 -21.09 5.88 -1.06
CA ALA A 83 -21.97 4.92 -1.75
C ALA A 83 -21.58 4.62 -3.22
N LEU A 84 -20.33 4.89 -3.60
CA LEU A 84 -19.86 4.70 -4.98
C LEU A 84 -19.61 3.22 -5.32
N GLY A 85 -19.46 2.36 -4.30
CA GLY A 85 -19.19 0.92 -4.50
C GLY A 85 -20.27 0.18 -5.29
N GLY A 86 -21.54 0.59 -5.19
CA GLY A 86 -22.64 0.00 -5.96
C GLY A 86 -22.93 0.68 -7.30
N ARG A 87 -22.27 1.84 -7.57
CA ARG A 87 -22.53 2.66 -8.77
C ARG A 87 -21.39 2.61 -9.78
N LEU A 88 -20.18 2.30 -9.33
CA LEU A 88 -19.00 2.18 -10.18
C LEU A 88 -18.87 0.74 -10.68
N GLY A 89 -18.79 0.55 -11.98
CA GLY A 89 -18.33 -0.72 -12.54
C GLY A 89 -16.84 -0.94 -12.27
N ASP A 90 -16.31 -2.11 -12.61
CA ASP A 90 -14.91 -2.51 -12.34
C ASP A 90 -13.88 -1.49 -12.84
N ALA A 91 -14.11 -0.90 -14.02
CA ALA A 91 -13.25 0.14 -14.57
C ALA A 91 -13.26 1.42 -13.73
N GLY A 92 -14.43 1.83 -13.24
CA GLY A 92 -14.58 3.01 -12.37
C GLY A 92 -13.91 2.79 -11.01
N ALA A 93 -14.11 1.62 -10.40
CA ALA A 93 -13.45 1.25 -9.15
C ALA A 93 -11.92 1.23 -9.29
N SER A 94 -11.42 0.68 -10.40
CA SER A 94 -9.98 0.67 -10.71
C SER A 94 -9.42 2.08 -10.89
N ALA A 95 -10.14 2.96 -11.58
CA ALA A 95 -9.73 4.36 -11.78
C ALA A 95 -9.65 5.12 -10.44
N VAL A 96 -10.63 4.90 -9.54
CA VAL A 96 -10.61 5.47 -8.19
C VAL A 96 -9.42 4.93 -7.39
N ALA A 97 -9.16 3.62 -7.45
CA ALA A 97 -8.03 3.02 -6.74
C ALA A 97 -6.68 3.61 -7.18
N VAL A 98 -6.47 3.73 -8.50
CA VAL A 98 -5.27 4.38 -9.06
C VAL A 98 -5.19 5.85 -8.65
N GLY A 99 -6.31 6.58 -8.68
CA GLY A 99 -6.38 7.98 -8.25
C GLY A 99 -5.99 8.16 -6.78
N VAL A 100 -6.53 7.34 -5.88
CA VAL A 100 -6.20 7.35 -4.45
C VAL A 100 -4.72 7.01 -4.24
N TRP A 101 -4.20 6.02 -4.96
CA TRP A 101 -2.78 5.67 -4.88
C TRP A 101 -1.87 6.84 -5.32
N LEU A 102 -2.15 7.45 -6.47
CA LEU A 102 -1.40 8.61 -6.97
C LEU A 102 -1.46 9.78 -5.99
N ALA A 103 -2.63 10.10 -5.45
CA ALA A 103 -2.79 11.15 -4.45
C ALA A 103 -1.94 10.88 -3.20
N THR A 104 -1.88 9.62 -2.76
CA THR A 104 -1.06 9.21 -1.61
C THR A 104 0.44 9.38 -1.89
N VAL A 105 0.91 9.02 -3.09
CA VAL A 105 2.32 9.21 -3.51
C VAL A 105 2.67 10.71 -3.56
N LEU A 106 1.81 11.53 -4.15
CA LEU A 106 2.01 12.98 -4.23
C LEU A 106 2.04 13.63 -2.84
N LEU A 107 1.16 13.18 -1.94
CA LEU A 107 1.13 13.66 -0.56
C LEU A 107 2.42 13.28 0.19
N ALA A 108 2.90 12.05 0.03
CA ALA A 108 4.15 11.59 0.61
C ALA A 108 5.36 12.38 0.10
N ASP A 109 5.41 12.69 -1.20
CA ASP A 109 6.46 13.54 -1.79
C ASP A 109 6.35 14.99 -1.28
N GLY A 110 5.14 15.52 -1.15
CA GLY A 110 4.91 16.83 -0.55
C GLY A 110 5.37 16.93 0.91
N MET A 111 5.10 15.88 1.71
CA MET A 111 5.61 15.80 3.10
C MET A 111 7.14 15.71 3.13
N ARG A 112 7.75 14.95 2.20
CA ARG A 112 9.20 14.86 2.06
C ARG A 112 9.82 16.24 1.78
N ARG A 113 9.29 16.98 0.81
CA ARG A 113 9.77 18.31 0.43
C ARG A 113 9.71 19.31 1.60
N ARG A 114 8.74 19.13 2.50
CA ARG A 114 8.57 19.95 3.71
C ARG A 114 9.38 19.43 4.91
N GLY A 115 10.20 18.40 4.74
CA GLY A 115 10.98 17.78 5.82
C GLY A 115 10.13 17.13 6.91
N ARG A 116 8.84 16.88 6.65
CA ARG A 116 7.92 16.30 7.64
C ARG A 116 7.97 14.78 7.58
N ARG A 117 8.02 14.15 8.74
CA ARG A 117 7.81 12.72 8.90
C ARG A 117 6.32 12.42 8.84
N GLY A 118 5.95 11.18 8.48
CA GLY A 118 4.55 10.75 8.51
C GLY A 118 3.97 10.86 9.93
N PRO A 119 2.72 11.35 10.09
CA PRO A 119 2.11 11.49 11.40
C PRO A 119 1.93 10.14 12.10
N ALA A 120 1.57 9.08 11.39
CA ALA A 120 1.39 7.75 11.94
C ALA A 120 2.71 7.13 12.40
N GLU A 121 3.79 7.28 11.64
CA GLU A 121 5.13 6.85 12.02
C GLU A 121 5.63 7.62 13.27
N THR A 122 5.33 8.89 13.35
CA THR A 122 5.70 9.73 14.50
C THR A 122 4.94 9.29 15.76
N LEU A 123 3.65 9.01 15.62
CA LEU A 123 2.80 8.52 16.71
C LEU A 123 3.26 7.14 17.20
N LEU A 124 3.48 6.20 16.27
CA LEU A 124 3.99 4.87 16.59
C LEU A 124 5.32 4.95 17.35
N ARG A 125 6.23 5.80 16.87
CA ARG A 125 7.52 5.98 17.51
C ARG A 125 7.41 6.55 18.92
N ARG A 126 6.50 7.50 19.15
CA ARG A 126 6.23 8.05 20.50
C ARG A 126 5.65 7.02 21.44
N LEU A 127 4.80 6.11 20.93
CA LEU A 127 4.19 5.06 21.75
C LEU A 127 5.16 3.90 22.03
N SER A 128 6.03 3.56 21.06
CA SER A 128 6.94 2.42 21.16
C SER A 128 8.24 2.75 21.89
N TYR A 129 8.73 3.97 21.76
CA TYR A 129 9.97 4.39 22.40
C TYR A 129 9.67 5.22 23.65
N ARG A 130 9.66 4.56 24.83
CA ARG A 130 9.80 5.29 26.09
C ARG A 130 11.17 5.97 26.12
N PRO A 131 11.26 7.25 26.50
CA PRO A 131 12.56 7.89 26.68
C PRO A 131 13.32 7.12 27.77
N VAL A 132 14.43 6.50 27.39
CA VAL A 132 15.38 5.94 28.38
C VAL A 132 15.94 7.13 29.15
N ARG A 133 15.54 7.23 30.43
CA ARG A 133 16.14 8.24 31.32
C ARG A 133 17.65 7.95 31.40
N PRO A 134 18.52 8.93 31.15
CA PRO A 134 19.95 8.76 31.35
C PRO A 134 20.17 8.36 32.81
N ARG A 135 20.88 7.25 33.06
CA ARG A 135 21.35 6.92 34.40
C ARG A 135 22.30 8.02 34.85
N PRO A 136 22.13 8.60 36.05
CA PRO A 136 23.15 9.49 36.62
C PRO A 136 24.45 8.68 36.75
N GLN A 137 25.50 9.18 36.14
CA GLN A 137 26.84 8.66 36.38
C GLN A 137 27.26 9.15 37.76
N THR A 138 27.28 8.25 38.75
CA THR A 138 27.92 8.45 40.06
C THR A 138 29.38 8.12 39.93
#